data_edc8918dc48ae318e2a29558384c5e64
#
_entry.id   edc8918dc48ae318e2a29558384c5e64
#
_cell.length_a   1.000
_cell.length_b   1.000
_cell.length_c   1.000
_cell.angle_alpha   90.00
_cell.angle_beta   90.00
_cell.angle_gamma   90.00
#
_symmetry.space_group_name_H-M   'P 1'
#
loop_
_entity.id
_entity.type
_entity.pdbx_description
1 polymer ?
#
loop_
_entity_poly.entity_id
_entity_poly.type
_entity_poly.pdbx_seq_one_letter_code
_entity_poly.pdbx_strand_id
1 'polypeptide(L)'
;MLLRRIKLSGISGSDLVNELYREITEYKYPKAGGPILGSANVRGSVTVYGNVSGGSIFYARYNDYAEYFKTMFIYPNHIYAYNEDGLCTLATKKDRVIAGIFSTSNAPALGDEKDSVPLCLFGRVEVITLGEVRKGDYLTVSDTPGYAERYDGSGEVLGVALTDTYNGLTRILVI
;
A
#
# COMPACT_ATOMS: atom_id res chain seq x y z
N MET A 1 -36.26 10.59 -14.07
CA MET A 1 -35.48 11.32 -13.04
C MET A 1 -35.60 12.81 -13.34
N LEU A 2 -36.47 13.55 -12.62
CA LEU A 2 -36.70 14.97 -12.87
C LEU A 2 -35.57 15.77 -12.20
N LEU A 3 -34.68 16.35 -13.01
CA LEU A 3 -33.80 17.43 -12.56
C LEU A 3 -34.70 18.61 -12.15
N ARG A 4 -34.79 18.90 -10.86
CA ARG A 4 -35.42 20.17 -10.39
C ARG A 4 -34.56 21.29 -10.96
N ARG A 5 -35.15 22.14 -11.78
CA ARG A 5 -34.53 23.38 -12.22
C ARG A 5 -34.34 24.28 -11.01
N ILE A 6 -33.11 24.49 -10.60
CA ILE A 6 -32.76 25.47 -9.57
C ILE A 6 -33.02 26.84 -10.17
N LYS A 7 -33.92 27.58 -9.56
CA LYS A 7 -34.23 28.97 -9.93
C LYS A 7 -33.08 29.84 -9.45
N LEU A 8 -32.19 30.24 -10.30
CA LEU A 8 -30.97 30.99 -9.98
C LEU A 8 -31.20 32.50 -9.74
N SER A 9 -32.41 33.04 -9.91
CA SER A 9 -32.68 34.46 -9.70
C SER A 9 -32.90 34.77 -8.22
N GLY A 10 -32.02 35.55 -7.64
CA GLY A 10 -32.15 36.06 -6.27
C GLY A 10 -31.45 35.27 -5.17
N ILE A 11 -30.66 34.29 -5.51
CA ILE A 11 -29.89 33.50 -4.54
C ILE A 11 -28.48 34.09 -4.43
N SER A 12 -27.98 34.34 -3.21
CA SER A 12 -26.61 34.77 -2.98
C SER A 12 -25.64 33.66 -3.39
N GLY A 13 -24.38 34.02 -3.72
CA GLY A 13 -23.37 33.04 -4.10
C GLY A 13 -23.13 31.95 -3.02
N SER A 14 -23.26 32.33 -1.75
CA SER A 14 -23.15 31.43 -0.60
C SER A 14 -24.34 30.44 -0.51
N ASP A 15 -25.55 30.91 -0.80
CA ASP A 15 -26.77 30.08 -0.78
C ASP A 15 -26.77 29.10 -1.94
N LEU A 16 -26.27 29.53 -3.11
CA LEU A 16 -26.09 28.65 -4.26
C LEU A 16 -25.10 27.52 -3.98
N VAL A 17 -23.98 27.82 -3.35
CA VAL A 17 -22.97 26.83 -2.94
C VAL A 17 -23.56 25.86 -1.91
N ASN A 18 -24.30 26.36 -0.93
CA ASN A 18 -24.95 25.53 0.09
C ASN A 18 -26.07 24.64 -0.50
N GLU A 19 -26.86 25.16 -1.45
CA GLU A 19 -27.90 24.38 -2.14
C GLU A 19 -27.28 23.30 -3.03
N LEU A 20 -26.20 23.61 -3.77
CA LEU A 20 -25.42 22.62 -4.53
C LEU A 20 -24.80 21.56 -3.62
N TYR A 21 -24.27 21.97 -2.47
CA TYR A 21 -23.70 21.06 -1.48
C TYR A 21 -24.76 20.13 -0.88
N ARG A 22 -25.95 20.66 -0.61
CA ARG A 22 -27.10 19.89 -0.13
C ARG A 22 -27.58 18.89 -1.19
N GLU A 23 -27.74 19.30 -2.46
CA GLU A 23 -28.12 18.39 -3.54
C GLU A 23 -27.11 17.29 -3.78
N ILE A 24 -25.80 17.62 -3.73
CA ILE A 24 -24.76 16.62 -3.90
C ILE A 24 -24.73 15.64 -2.72
N THR A 25 -24.85 16.14 -1.48
CA THR A 25 -24.72 15.30 -0.28
C THR A 25 -25.99 14.55 0.11
N GLU A 26 -27.16 15.14 -0.12
CA GLU A 26 -28.45 14.56 0.31
C GLU A 26 -29.14 13.73 -0.77
N TYR A 27 -29.01 14.10 -2.03
CA TYR A 27 -29.71 13.43 -3.13
C TYR A 27 -28.86 12.53 -4.02
N LYS A 28 -27.57 12.84 -4.21
CA LYS A 28 -26.67 11.95 -4.98
C LYS A 28 -25.94 10.93 -4.14
N TYR A 29 -25.70 11.25 -2.87
CA TYR A 29 -24.96 10.39 -1.94
C TYR A 29 -25.73 10.30 -0.62
N PRO A 30 -26.78 9.48 -0.56
CA PRO A 30 -27.54 9.33 0.68
C PRO A 30 -26.63 8.87 1.81
N LYS A 31 -26.72 9.55 2.95
CA LYS A 31 -25.91 9.28 4.17
C LYS A 31 -26.08 7.86 4.73
N ALA A 32 -27.07 7.11 4.29
CA ALA A 32 -27.35 5.75 4.71
C ALA A 32 -27.26 4.80 3.51
N GLY A 33 -26.04 4.41 3.11
CA GLY A 33 -25.78 3.15 2.44
C GLY A 33 -26.52 2.83 1.13
N GLY A 34 -26.96 3.82 0.38
CA GLY A 34 -27.55 3.57 -0.94
C GLY A 34 -26.47 3.28 -2.00
N PRO A 35 -26.78 2.44 -3.01
CA PRO A 35 -25.83 2.14 -4.07
C PRO A 35 -25.57 3.39 -4.93
N ILE A 36 -24.29 3.68 -5.21
CA ILE A 36 -23.90 4.61 -6.25
C ILE A 36 -24.01 3.87 -7.58
N LEU A 37 -25.05 4.15 -8.34
CA LEU A 37 -25.22 3.58 -9.68
C LEU A 37 -24.46 4.45 -10.68
N GLY A 38 -23.26 4.03 -11.07
CA GLY A 38 -22.41 4.73 -12.06
C GLY A 38 -21.00 4.99 -11.54
N SER A 39 -20.29 5.90 -12.20
CA SER A 39 -18.92 6.27 -11.82
C SER A 39 -18.91 7.43 -10.84
N ALA A 40 -18.07 7.36 -9.82
CA ALA A 40 -17.77 8.45 -8.91
C ALA A 40 -16.30 8.88 -9.09
N ASN A 41 -16.07 10.19 -9.32
CA ASN A 41 -14.74 10.76 -9.31
C ASN A 41 -14.54 11.50 -7.99
N VAL A 42 -13.63 10.99 -7.15
CA VAL A 42 -13.28 11.61 -5.88
C VAL A 42 -11.90 12.24 -5.99
N ARG A 43 -11.82 13.56 -5.74
CA ARG A 43 -10.54 14.25 -5.59
C ARG A 43 -10.24 14.35 -4.10
N GLY A 44 -9.32 13.53 -3.62
CA GLY A 44 -8.97 13.43 -2.20
C GLY A 44 -9.02 12.00 -1.69
N SER A 45 -9.14 11.85 -0.38
CA SER A 45 -9.19 10.54 0.28
C SER A 45 -10.60 10.00 0.34
N VAL A 46 -10.74 8.69 0.17
CA VAL A 46 -11.97 7.94 0.46
C VAL A 46 -11.71 7.05 1.65
N THR A 47 -12.45 7.24 2.74
CA THR A 47 -12.42 6.34 3.89
C THR A 47 -13.62 5.38 3.81
N VAL A 48 -13.36 4.09 3.82
CA VAL A 48 -14.38 3.05 3.78
C VAL A 48 -14.40 2.32 5.12
N TYR A 49 -15.53 2.43 5.85
CA TYR A 49 -15.76 1.70 7.09
C TYR A 49 -16.51 0.40 6.79
N GLY A 50 -15.85 -0.54 6.11
CA GLY A 50 -16.48 -1.79 5.72
C GLY A 50 -15.75 -2.46 4.57
N ASN A 51 -16.40 -3.47 3.98
CA ASN A 51 -15.81 -4.21 2.89
C ASN A 51 -15.90 -3.44 1.57
N VAL A 52 -14.82 -3.47 0.81
CA VAL A 52 -14.80 -3.06 -0.59
C VAL A 52 -14.81 -4.31 -1.45
N SER A 53 -15.87 -4.50 -2.24
CA SER A 53 -15.97 -5.60 -3.19
C SER A 53 -16.17 -5.06 -4.60
N GLY A 54 -15.49 -5.63 -5.58
CA GLY A 54 -15.62 -5.20 -6.97
C GLY A 54 -15.03 -6.20 -7.95
N GLY A 55 -15.52 -6.15 -9.20
CA GLY A 55 -15.05 -7.00 -10.30
C GLY A 55 -13.74 -6.57 -10.92
N SER A 56 -13.22 -5.37 -10.59
CA SER A 56 -11.92 -4.87 -11.03
C SER A 56 -11.33 -4.03 -9.92
N ILE A 57 -10.19 -4.42 -9.43
CA ILE A 57 -9.56 -3.83 -8.28
C ILE A 57 -8.40 -2.95 -8.72
N PHE A 58 -8.46 -1.70 -8.31
CA PHE A 58 -7.35 -0.78 -8.12
C PHE A 58 -6.34 -0.62 -9.24
N TYR A 59 -6.59 0.31 -10.15
CA TYR A 59 -5.50 1.07 -10.73
C TYR A 59 -4.95 2.04 -9.67
N ALA A 60 -4.29 1.48 -8.66
CA ALA A 60 -3.54 2.29 -7.74
C ALA A 60 -2.25 2.74 -8.44
N ARG A 61 -1.93 4.02 -8.39
CA ARG A 61 -0.61 4.54 -8.78
C ARG A 61 0.47 4.14 -7.75
N TYR A 62 0.18 3.13 -6.93
CA TYR A 62 1.05 2.66 -5.88
C TYR A 62 2.02 1.62 -6.44
N ASN A 63 3.18 1.59 -5.86
CA ASN A 63 4.24 0.71 -6.32
C ASN A 63 4.11 -0.70 -5.76
N ASP A 64 3.44 -0.86 -4.62
CA ASP A 64 3.37 -2.09 -3.85
C ASP A 64 2.01 -2.29 -3.14
N TYR A 65 1.76 -3.52 -2.74
CA TYR A 65 0.67 -3.90 -1.83
C TYR A 65 1.29 -4.28 -0.50
N ALA A 66 0.87 -3.62 0.58
CA ALA A 66 1.40 -3.83 1.91
C ALA A 66 0.28 -4.14 2.91
N GLU A 67 0.64 -4.86 3.97
CA GLU A 67 -0.18 -5.09 5.15
C GLU A 67 0.59 -4.68 6.40
N TYR A 68 -0.14 -4.29 7.46
CA TYR A 68 0.45 -3.94 8.74
C TYR A 68 0.74 -5.18 9.59
N PHE A 69 1.99 -5.36 9.97
CA PHE A 69 2.45 -6.44 10.82
C PHE A 69 3.06 -5.91 12.11
N LYS A 70 2.72 -6.54 13.22
CA LYS A 70 3.30 -6.19 14.53
C LYS A 70 4.79 -6.53 14.58
N THR A 71 5.59 -5.58 15.06
CA THR A 71 7.03 -5.75 15.20
C THR A 71 7.55 -5.01 16.43
N MET A 72 8.66 -5.48 16.99
CA MET A 72 9.38 -4.77 18.05
C MET A 72 10.35 -3.72 17.51
N PHE A 73 10.65 -3.75 16.20
CA PHE A 73 11.68 -2.92 15.59
C PHE A 73 11.12 -2.23 14.33
N ILE A 74 11.53 -0.99 14.13
CA ILE A 74 11.08 -0.16 12.98
C ILE A 74 12.32 0.24 12.19
N TYR A 75 12.66 -0.59 11.19
CA TYR A 75 13.77 -0.35 10.27
C TYR A 75 13.23 -0.27 8.83
N PRO A 76 13.10 0.94 8.26
CA PRO A 76 12.64 1.11 6.88
C PRO A 76 13.50 0.33 5.88
N ASN A 77 12.88 -0.17 4.82
CA ASN A 77 13.51 -0.90 3.72
C ASN A 77 14.17 -2.24 4.13
N HIS A 78 13.97 -2.71 5.36
CA HIS A 78 14.47 -4.01 5.82
C HIS A 78 13.45 -5.12 5.56
N ILE A 79 13.95 -6.36 5.51
CA ILE A 79 13.16 -7.57 5.34
C ILE A 79 12.77 -8.10 6.72
N TYR A 80 11.53 -8.53 6.86
CA TYR A 80 10.99 -9.09 8.09
C TYR A 80 10.54 -10.52 7.89
N ALA A 81 10.71 -11.33 8.92
CA ALA A 81 10.24 -12.69 9.00
C ALA A 81 9.25 -12.85 10.17
N TYR A 82 8.32 -13.78 10.02
CA TYR A 82 7.37 -14.16 11.06
C TYR A 82 8.04 -15.11 12.07
N ASN A 83 7.93 -14.79 13.36
CA ASN A 83 8.35 -15.68 14.42
C ASN A 83 7.16 -16.52 14.95
N GLU A 84 7.47 -17.48 15.84
CA GLU A 84 6.46 -18.38 16.43
C GLU A 84 5.44 -17.64 17.32
N ASP A 85 5.79 -16.48 17.85
CA ASP A 85 4.92 -15.66 18.71
C ASP A 85 3.95 -14.77 17.90
N GLY A 86 4.01 -14.81 16.58
CA GLY A 86 3.19 -13.98 15.68
C GLY A 86 3.67 -12.54 15.56
N LEU A 87 4.91 -12.26 15.96
CA LEU A 87 5.58 -10.98 15.77
C LEU A 87 6.56 -11.06 14.61
N CYS A 88 6.76 -9.95 13.92
CA CYS A 88 7.79 -9.85 12.90
C CYS A 88 9.11 -9.36 13.49
N THR A 89 10.20 -10.00 13.07
CA THR A 89 11.58 -9.66 13.39
C THR A 89 12.38 -9.48 12.11
N LEU A 90 13.58 -8.92 12.19
CA LEU A 90 14.44 -8.81 11.00
C LEU A 90 14.79 -10.21 10.48
N ALA A 91 14.54 -10.44 9.19
CA ALA A 91 14.72 -11.72 8.54
C ALA A 91 16.18 -12.08 8.33
N THR A 92 16.50 -13.36 8.43
CA THR A 92 17.78 -13.97 8.04
C THR A 92 17.55 -15.18 7.13
N LYS A 93 18.59 -15.74 6.52
CA LYS A 93 18.50 -16.98 5.73
C LYS A 93 17.94 -18.19 6.50
N LYS A 94 17.90 -18.13 7.83
CA LYS A 94 17.41 -19.22 8.68
C LYS A 94 15.91 -19.20 8.88
N ASP A 95 15.29 -18.07 8.58
CA ASP A 95 13.84 -17.90 8.77
C ASP A 95 13.07 -18.62 7.66
N ARG A 96 12.02 -19.36 8.06
CA ARG A 96 11.21 -20.16 7.14
C ARG A 96 10.08 -19.39 6.48
N VAL A 97 9.65 -18.28 7.09
CA VAL A 97 8.52 -17.50 6.62
C VAL A 97 8.92 -16.03 6.56
N ILE A 98 9.14 -15.54 5.36
CA ILE A 98 9.38 -14.12 5.14
C ILE A 98 8.02 -13.41 5.13
N ALA A 99 7.88 -12.44 6.04
CA ALA A 99 6.66 -11.66 6.17
C ALA A 99 6.55 -10.55 5.11
N GLY A 100 7.68 -9.99 4.69
CA GLY A 100 7.72 -8.94 3.67
C GLY A 100 8.84 -7.94 3.88
N ILE A 101 8.81 -6.87 3.09
CA ILE A 101 9.82 -5.79 3.13
C ILE A 101 9.14 -4.51 3.60
N PHE A 102 9.73 -3.81 4.58
CA PHE A 102 9.16 -2.57 5.07
C PHE A 102 9.03 -1.55 3.93
N SER A 103 7.79 -1.28 3.54
CA SER A 103 7.48 -0.29 2.52
C SER A 103 7.50 1.11 3.10
N THR A 104 8.31 1.98 2.49
CA THR A 104 8.32 3.41 2.76
C THR A 104 7.43 4.18 1.77
N SER A 105 6.70 3.45 0.92
CA SER A 105 5.76 4.06 0.00
C SER A 105 4.53 4.61 0.75
N ASN A 106 3.90 5.64 0.17
CA ASN A 106 2.60 6.12 0.68
C ASN A 106 1.44 5.23 0.18
N ALA A 107 1.71 3.97 -0.15
CA ALA A 107 0.69 3.02 -0.55
C ALA A 107 -0.23 2.71 0.63
N PRO A 108 -1.52 2.54 0.40
CA PRO A 108 -2.41 2.08 1.46
C PRO A 108 -1.98 0.68 1.90
N ALA A 109 -1.76 0.52 3.21
CA ALA A 109 -1.56 -0.79 3.81
C ALA A 109 -2.85 -1.25 4.48
N LEU A 110 -3.10 -2.56 4.46
CA LEU A 110 -4.25 -3.16 5.14
C LEU A 110 -3.88 -3.55 6.56
N GLY A 111 -4.86 -3.50 7.47
CA GLY A 111 -4.68 -3.91 8.85
C GLY A 111 -4.65 -2.76 9.85
N ASP A 112 -4.16 -3.05 11.07
CA ASP A 112 -4.09 -2.09 12.18
C ASP A 112 -2.69 -1.47 12.24
N GLU A 113 -2.64 -0.15 12.10
CA GLU A 113 -1.40 0.63 12.09
C GLU A 113 -0.71 0.69 13.48
N LYS A 114 -1.47 0.45 14.54
CA LYS A 114 -0.95 0.58 15.91
C LYS A 114 0.12 -0.47 16.22
N ASP A 115 1.31 -0.03 16.59
CA ASP A 115 2.47 -0.88 16.92
C ASP A 115 2.87 -1.86 15.79
N SER A 116 2.67 -1.41 14.54
CA SER A 116 2.85 -2.22 13.34
C SER A 116 3.65 -1.46 12.28
N VAL A 117 4.20 -2.19 11.32
CA VAL A 117 4.87 -1.62 10.14
C VAL A 117 4.23 -2.17 8.87
N PRO A 118 4.13 -1.34 7.80
CA PRO A 118 3.61 -1.80 6.53
C PRO A 118 4.67 -2.65 5.82
N LEU A 119 4.42 -3.95 5.66
CA LEU A 119 5.28 -4.85 4.90
C LEU A 119 4.72 -5.07 3.51
N CYS A 120 5.53 -4.80 2.50
CA CYS A 120 5.24 -5.11 1.11
C CYS A 120 5.22 -6.63 0.92
N LEU A 121 4.10 -7.16 0.45
CA LEU A 121 3.90 -8.59 0.16
C LEU A 121 4.14 -8.89 -1.32
N PHE A 122 3.85 -7.94 -2.19
CA PHE A 122 4.16 -8.00 -3.62
C PHE A 122 4.16 -6.60 -4.24
N GLY A 123 4.84 -6.45 -5.38
CA GLY A 123 4.95 -5.16 -6.07
C GLY A 123 6.37 -4.62 -6.05
N ARG A 124 6.51 -3.30 -6.21
CA ARG A 124 7.82 -2.64 -6.34
C ARG A 124 8.15 -1.89 -5.05
N VAL A 125 9.20 -2.31 -4.38
CA VAL A 125 9.66 -1.73 -3.12
C VAL A 125 11.18 -1.51 -3.16
N GLU A 126 11.68 -0.62 -2.32
CA GLU A 126 13.12 -0.48 -2.07
C GLU A 126 13.52 -1.36 -0.89
N VAL A 127 14.62 -2.09 -1.05
CA VAL A 127 15.19 -2.95 -0.03
C VAL A 127 16.67 -2.62 0.19
N ILE A 128 17.10 -2.69 1.44
CA ILE A 128 18.51 -2.55 1.78
C ILE A 128 19.27 -3.80 1.33
N THR A 129 20.41 -3.61 0.66
CA THR A 129 21.18 -4.71 0.07
C THR A 129 22.61 -4.75 0.57
N LEU A 130 23.15 -5.96 0.70
CA LEU A 130 24.60 -6.20 0.89
C LEU A 130 25.27 -6.40 -0.47
N GLY A 131 26.40 -5.71 -0.64
CA GLY A 131 27.19 -5.79 -1.87
C GLY A 131 26.52 -5.12 -3.07
N GLU A 132 27.08 -5.36 -4.24
CA GLU A 132 26.57 -4.82 -5.49
C GLU A 132 25.52 -5.76 -6.08
N VAL A 133 24.34 -5.20 -6.33
CA VAL A 133 23.25 -5.83 -7.08
C VAL A 133 23.05 -5.07 -8.38
N ARG A 134 22.86 -5.77 -9.48
CA ARG A 134 22.58 -5.19 -10.80
C ARG A 134 21.13 -5.43 -11.19
N LYS A 135 20.60 -4.53 -11.98
CA LYS A 135 19.28 -4.72 -12.59
C LYS A 135 19.18 -6.09 -13.27
N GLY A 136 18.13 -6.84 -12.93
CA GLY A 136 17.87 -8.18 -13.42
C GLY A 136 18.41 -9.31 -12.52
N ASP A 137 19.23 -9.00 -11.52
CA ASP A 137 19.65 -10.00 -10.52
C ASP A 137 18.44 -10.44 -9.67
N TYR A 138 18.41 -11.72 -9.34
CA TYR A 138 17.53 -12.23 -8.29
C TYR A 138 18.11 -11.95 -6.92
N LEU A 139 17.26 -11.64 -5.95
CA LEU A 139 17.64 -11.37 -4.58
C LEU A 139 17.05 -12.40 -3.62
N THR A 140 17.78 -12.64 -2.55
CA THR A 140 17.39 -13.46 -1.40
C THR A 140 17.64 -12.71 -0.10
N VAL A 141 17.16 -13.26 1.02
CA VAL A 141 17.53 -12.76 2.35
C VAL A 141 18.99 -13.11 2.65
N SER A 142 19.71 -12.19 3.27
CA SER A 142 21.10 -12.42 3.69
C SER A 142 21.19 -13.02 5.09
N ASP A 143 22.39 -13.42 5.51
CA ASP A 143 22.67 -13.78 6.92
C ASP A 143 22.73 -12.55 7.83
N THR A 144 22.90 -11.34 7.29
CA THR A 144 22.78 -10.10 8.03
C THR A 144 21.29 -9.77 8.21
N PRO A 145 20.79 -9.63 9.46
CA PRO A 145 19.37 -9.48 9.70
C PRO A 145 18.73 -8.29 8.96
N GLY A 146 17.69 -8.57 8.20
CA GLY A 146 16.90 -7.57 7.47
C GLY A 146 17.46 -7.15 6.12
N TYR A 147 18.63 -7.63 5.70
CA TYR A 147 19.25 -7.27 4.43
C TYR A 147 18.92 -8.29 3.33
N ALA A 148 18.80 -7.78 2.11
CA ALA A 148 18.84 -8.62 0.91
C ALA A 148 20.28 -8.76 0.40
N GLU A 149 20.52 -9.82 -0.36
CA GLU A 149 21.75 -9.99 -1.15
C GLU A 149 21.42 -10.64 -2.50
N ARG A 150 22.37 -10.63 -3.41
CA ARG A 150 22.20 -11.33 -4.69
C ARG A 150 22.05 -12.83 -4.45
N TYR A 151 21.02 -13.41 -5.07
CA TYR A 151 20.76 -14.85 -5.00
C TYR A 151 21.91 -15.66 -5.60
N ASP A 152 22.45 -16.58 -4.82
CA ASP A 152 23.58 -17.43 -5.16
C ASP A 152 23.18 -18.88 -5.51
N GLY A 153 21.89 -19.17 -5.56
CA GLY A 153 21.35 -20.51 -5.77
C GLY A 153 20.85 -21.17 -4.49
N SER A 154 20.94 -20.48 -3.33
CA SER A 154 20.49 -21.00 -2.04
C SER A 154 19.43 -20.07 -1.40
N GLY A 155 18.46 -20.68 -0.70
CA GLY A 155 17.37 -19.94 -0.04
C GLY A 155 16.21 -19.61 -0.97
N GLU A 156 15.29 -18.83 -0.48
CA GLU A 156 14.11 -18.37 -1.23
C GLU A 156 14.40 -17.08 -2.01
N VAL A 157 13.86 -16.97 -3.21
CA VAL A 157 13.94 -15.76 -4.01
C VAL A 157 12.92 -14.77 -3.52
N LEU A 158 13.36 -13.59 -3.10
CA LEU A 158 12.49 -12.48 -2.69
C LEU A 158 11.90 -11.72 -3.89
N GLY A 159 12.69 -11.61 -4.96
CA GLY A 159 12.30 -10.81 -6.10
C GLY A 159 13.44 -10.56 -7.08
N VAL A 160 13.17 -9.68 -8.03
CA VAL A 160 14.09 -9.28 -9.10
C VAL A 160 14.45 -7.81 -8.97
N ALA A 161 15.75 -7.49 -9.06
CA ALA A 161 16.24 -6.12 -9.08
C ALA A 161 15.75 -5.35 -10.30
N LEU A 162 15.10 -4.21 -10.08
CA LEU A 162 14.65 -3.29 -11.12
C LEU A 162 15.67 -2.18 -11.39
N THR A 163 16.59 -1.96 -10.45
CA THR A 163 17.69 -1.00 -10.54
C THR A 163 18.98 -1.64 -10.04
N ASP A 164 20.10 -1.04 -10.40
CA ASP A 164 21.35 -1.30 -9.70
C ASP A 164 21.29 -0.78 -8.26
N THR A 165 22.16 -1.30 -7.38
CA THR A 165 22.28 -0.77 -6.01
C THR A 165 22.79 0.67 -6.04
N TYR A 166 22.10 1.54 -5.33
CA TYR A 166 22.51 2.93 -5.11
C TYR A 166 22.38 3.27 -3.62
N ASN A 167 23.47 3.74 -3.01
CA ASN A 167 23.53 4.04 -1.57
C ASN A 167 23.03 2.89 -0.66
N GLY A 168 23.34 1.64 -1.02
CA GLY A 168 22.93 0.46 -0.27
C GLY A 168 21.46 0.05 -0.46
N LEU A 169 20.73 0.73 -1.34
CA LEU A 169 19.33 0.42 -1.64
C LEU A 169 19.18 -0.07 -3.08
N THR A 170 18.33 -1.07 -3.26
CA THR A 170 17.93 -1.59 -4.57
C THR A 170 16.42 -1.61 -4.66
N ARG A 171 15.87 -1.10 -5.76
CA ARG A 171 14.42 -1.27 -6.04
C ARG A 171 14.22 -2.65 -6.65
N ILE A 172 13.30 -3.40 -6.09
CA ILE A 172 12.97 -4.75 -6.55
C ILE A 172 11.49 -4.90 -6.88
N LEU A 173 11.18 -5.89 -7.71
CA LEU A 173 9.85 -6.45 -7.85
C LEU A 173 9.79 -7.68 -6.95
N VAL A 174 8.98 -7.63 -5.90
CA VAL A 174 8.70 -8.77 -5.01
C VAL A 174 7.82 -9.77 -5.76
N ILE A 175 8.16 -11.05 -5.73
CA ILE A 175 7.48 -12.15 -6.43
C ILE A 175 7.12 -13.30 -5.50
#